data_b364eebceaf562714c5762703c24cd12
#
_entry.id   b364eebceaf562714c5762703c24cd12
#
_cell.length_a   1.000
_cell.length_b   1.000
_cell.length_c   1.000
_cell.angle_alpha   90.00
_cell.angle_beta   90.00
_cell.angle_gamma   90.00
#
_symmetry.space_group_name_H-M   'P 1'
#
loop_
_entity.id
_entity.type
_entity.pdbx_description
1 polymer ?
#
loop_
_entity_poly.entity_id
_entity_poly.type
_entity_poly.pdbx_seq_one_letter_code
_entity_poly.pdbx_strand_id
1 'polypeptide(L)'
;IRANLRGADLRGADLRGADLRGADLCGANLRGADLREADLSGADLREADIDYAVWPLWCKALNAQIDDRIARQLLYHTLAAIDNSIYVSNGLKKTLLTEINVCAANGFHRVNECGWLEPFQECDSKAAADMK
;
A
#
# COMPACT_ATOMS: atom_id res chain seq x y z
N ILE A 1 -8.14 -25.29 -9.39
CA ILE A 1 -9.39 -24.94 -8.68
C ILE A 1 -9.15 -23.62 -7.96
N ARG A 2 -9.97 -22.61 -8.23
CA ARG A 2 -9.89 -21.31 -7.56
C ARG A 2 -10.51 -21.44 -6.19
N ALA A 3 -9.80 -21.03 -5.15
CA ALA A 3 -10.36 -21.00 -3.79
C ALA A 3 -11.46 -19.93 -3.69
N ASN A 4 -12.60 -20.29 -3.11
CA ASN A 4 -13.64 -19.34 -2.77
C ASN A 4 -13.49 -18.95 -1.30
N LEU A 5 -12.93 -17.78 -1.07
CA LEU A 5 -12.69 -17.19 0.26
C LEU A 5 -13.49 -15.89 0.45
N ARG A 6 -14.54 -15.73 -0.36
CA ARG A 6 -15.40 -14.54 -0.32
C ARG A 6 -15.97 -14.34 1.08
N GLY A 7 -15.73 -13.15 1.64
CA GLY A 7 -16.17 -12.80 2.98
C GLY A 7 -15.54 -13.61 4.12
N ALA A 8 -14.51 -14.41 3.83
CA ALA A 8 -13.84 -15.22 4.84
C ALA A 8 -13.19 -14.36 5.93
N ASP A 9 -13.19 -14.85 7.17
CA ASP A 9 -12.43 -14.26 8.27
C ASP A 9 -11.04 -14.87 8.31
N LEU A 10 -10.06 -14.12 7.81
CA LEU A 10 -8.65 -14.51 7.74
C LEU A 10 -7.77 -13.57 8.59
N ARG A 11 -8.35 -12.97 9.63
CA ARG A 11 -7.63 -12.05 10.54
C ARG A 11 -6.43 -12.75 11.17
N GLY A 12 -5.26 -12.11 11.05
CA GLY A 12 -4.01 -12.63 11.62
C GLY A 12 -3.54 -13.96 11.01
N ALA A 13 -4.12 -14.39 9.89
CA ALA A 13 -3.76 -15.66 9.27
C ALA A 13 -2.32 -15.64 8.76
N ASP A 14 -1.62 -16.74 8.92
CA ASP A 14 -0.32 -16.98 8.27
C ASP A 14 -0.59 -17.56 6.87
N LEU A 15 -0.48 -16.69 5.88
CA LEU A 15 -0.66 -17.02 4.46
C LEU A 15 0.66 -16.92 3.69
N ARG A 16 1.78 -16.99 4.38
CA ARG A 16 3.10 -16.89 3.75
C ARG A 16 3.29 -18.02 2.74
N GLY A 17 3.67 -17.61 1.52
CA GLY A 17 3.88 -18.53 0.42
C GLY A 17 2.61 -19.24 -0.07
N ALA A 18 1.43 -18.84 0.38
CA ALA A 18 0.18 -19.48 -0.04
C ALA A 18 -0.07 -19.32 -1.54
N ASP A 19 -0.60 -20.35 -2.18
CA ASP A 19 -1.11 -20.29 -3.56
C ASP A 19 -2.55 -19.78 -3.55
N LEU A 20 -2.72 -18.49 -3.76
CA LEU A 20 -4.02 -17.81 -3.84
C LEU A 20 -4.36 -17.36 -5.27
N ARG A 21 -3.74 -17.98 -6.27
CA ARG A 21 -3.96 -17.65 -7.67
C ARG A 21 -5.43 -17.75 -8.07
N GLY A 22 -5.98 -16.64 -8.53
CA GLY A 22 -7.38 -16.54 -8.94
C GLY A 22 -8.38 -16.76 -7.83
N ALA A 23 -7.97 -16.74 -6.56
CA ALA A 23 -8.89 -16.87 -5.42
C ALA A 23 -9.90 -15.72 -5.39
N ASP A 24 -11.13 -16.02 -5.00
CA ASP A 24 -12.13 -14.99 -4.69
C ASP A 24 -11.99 -14.62 -3.21
N LEU A 25 -11.35 -13.50 -2.93
CA LEU A 25 -11.16 -12.89 -1.62
C LEU A 25 -12.03 -11.64 -1.45
N CYS A 26 -13.03 -11.46 -2.33
CA CYS A 26 -13.91 -10.30 -2.28
C CYS A 26 -14.59 -10.19 -0.91
N GLY A 27 -14.43 -9.04 -0.25
CA GLY A 27 -14.98 -8.79 1.08
C GLY A 27 -14.34 -9.60 2.21
N ALA A 28 -13.26 -10.33 1.96
CA ALA A 28 -12.56 -11.08 3.01
C ALA A 28 -11.93 -10.14 4.05
N ASN A 29 -11.89 -10.57 5.29
CA ASN A 29 -11.21 -9.86 6.36
C ASN A 29 -9.78 -10.42 6.52
N LEU A 30 -8.80 -9.69 6.01
CA LEU A 30 -7.38 -10.02 6.04
C LEU A 30 -6.60 -9.17 7.05
N ARG A 31 -7.30 -8.53 8.01
CA ARG A 31 -6.63 -7.65 9.00
C ARG A 31 -5.48 -8.40 9.69
N GLY A 32 -4.29 -7.82 9.62
CA GLY A 32 -3.10 -8.38 10.26
C GLY A 32 -2.62 -9.71 9.65
N ALA A 33 -3.17 -10.15 8.52
CA ALA A 33 -2.69 -11.36 7.85
C ALA A 33 -1.28 -11.17 7.28
N ASP A 34 -0.50 -12.23 7.29
CA ASP A 34 0.85 -12.25 6.70
C ASP A 34 0.80 -12.90 5.32
N LEU A 35 0.89 -12.07 4.28
CA LEU A 35 0.85 -12.49 2.88
C LEU A 35 2.24 -12.52 2.21
N ARG A 36 3.31 -12.50 3.00
CA ARG A 36 4.67 -12.54 2.43
C ARG A 36 4.82 -13.75 1.51
N GLU A 37 5.38 -13.52 0.32
CA GLU A 37 5.61 -14.55 -0.71
C GLU A 37 4.33 -15.24 -1.23
N ALA A 38 3.14 -14.81 -0.83
CA ALA A 38 1.89 -15.36 -1.37
C ALA A 38 1.75 -15.04 -2.86
N ASP A 39 1.21 -15.99 -3.62
CA ASP A 39 0.88 -15.79 -5.03
C ASP A 39 -0.57 -15.33 -5.16
N LEU A 40 -0.75 -14.03 -5.38
CA LEU A 40 -2.06 -13.38 -5.57
C LEU A 40 -2.41 -13.16 -7.05
N SER A 41 -1.71 -13.80 -7.98
CA SER A 41 -1.94 -13.61 -9.41
C SER A 41 -3.40 -13.86 -9.77
N GLY A 42 -4.09 -12.82 -10.25
CA GLY A 42 -5.50 -12.89 -10.63
C GLY A 42 -6.48 -13.05 -9.46
N ALA A 43 -6.03 -12.97 -8.21
CA ALA A 43 -6.93 -12.98 -7.05
C ALA A 43 -7.81 -11.73 -7.03
N ASP A 44 -9.05 -11.87 -6.56
CA ASP A 44 -10.00 -10.78 -6.39
C ASP A 44 -10.06 -10.35 -4.92
N LEU A 45 -9.47 -9.19 -4.61
CA LEU A 45 -9.45 -8.60 -3.28
C LEU A 45 -10.38 -7.39 -3.14
N ARG A 46 -11.27 -7.15 -4.09
CA ARG A 46 -12.21 -6.02 -4.00
C ARG A 46 -13.01 -6.12 -2.71
N GLU A 47 -13.18 -4.99 -2.03
CA GLU A 47 -13.87 -4.90 -0.73
C GLU A 47 -13.19 -5.65 0.42
N ALA A 48 -12.03 -6.27 0.21
CA ALA A 48 -11.29 -6.92 1.29
C ALA A 48 -10.73 -5.89 2.28
N ASP A 49 -10.71 -6.26 3.56
CA ASP A 49 -10.03 -5.47 4.59
C ASP A 49 -8.59 -5.98 4.75
N ILE A 50 -7.63 -5.18 4.32
CA ILE A 50 -6.20 -5.48 4.41
C ILE A 50 -5.47 -4.64 5.46
N ASP A 51 -6.19 -4.02 6.39
CA ASP A 51 -5.58 -3.21 7.44
C ASP A 51 -4.58 -4.05 8.24
N TYR A 52 -3.37 -3.51 8.42
CA TYR A 52 -2.25 -4.17 9.09
C TYR A 52 -1.75 -5.47 8.43
N ALA A 53 -2.25 -5.84 7.26
CA ALA A 53 -1.75 -7.00 6.53
C ALA A 53 -0.32 -6.75 6.01
N VAL A 54 0.49 -7.80 5.96
CA VAL A 54 1.79 -7.75 5.31
C VAL A 54 1.62 -8.10 3.85
N TRP A 55 1.74 -7.10 2.96
CA TRP A 55 1.54 -7.24 1.53
C TRP A 55 2.75 -7.90 0.85
N PRO A 56 2.55 -8.81 -0.11
CA PRO A 56 3.65 -9.43 -0.84
C PRO A 56 4.26 -8.44 -1.86
N LEU A 57 5.52 -8.08 -1.67
CA LEU A 57 6.25 -7.15 -2.55
C LEU A 57 7.03 -7.89 -3.64
N TRP A 58 6.34 -8.69 -4.44
CA TRP A 58 6.93 -9.39 -5.57
C TRP A 58 5.96 -9.45 -6.78
N CYS A 59 6.46 -9.87 -7.95
CA CYS A 59 5.70 -9.77 -9.19
C CYS A 59 4.38 -10.56 -9.22
N LYS A 60 4.22 -11.58 -8.40
CA LYS A 60 2.98 -12.38 -8.33
C LYS A 60 1.84 -11.72 -7.55
N ALA A 61 2.04 -10.51 -7.02
CA ALA A 61 0.97 -9.68 -6.47
C ALA A 61 0.45 -8.63 -7.45
N LEU A 62 1.16 -8.39 -8.57
CA LEU A 62 0.86 -7.29 -9.49
C LEU A 62 -0.46 -7.44 -10.25
N ASN A 63 -0.94 -8.67 -10.44
CA ASN A 63 -2.17 -8.97 -11.17
C ASN A 63 -3.38 -9.21 -10.24
N ALA A 64 -3.25 -8.93 -8.94
CA ALA A 64 -4.38 -8.97 -8.03
C ALA A 64 -5.40 -7.90 -8.40
N GLN A 65 -6.68 -8.23 -8.31
CA GLN A 65 -7.76 -7.27 -8.53
C GLN A 65 -8.05 -6.54 -7.23
N ILE A 66 -7.84 -5.24 -7.22
CA ILE A 66 -8.06 -4.36 -6.07
C ILE A 66 -9.06 -3.26 -6.44
N ASP A 67 -9.69 -2.68 -5.45
CA ASP A 67 -10.55 -1.52 -5.62
C ASP A 67 -9.84 -0.19 -5.27
N ASP A 68 -10.54 0.92 -5.43
CA ASP A 68 -10.02 2.26 -5.15
C ASP A 68 -9.57 2.42 -3.70
N ARG A 69 -10.26 1.80 -2.75
CA ARG A 69 -9.93 1.87 -1.33
C ARG A 69 -8.58 1.23 -1.04
N ILE A 70 -8.37 0.02 -1.54
CA ILE A 70 -7.10 -0.71 -1.39
C ILE A 70 -5.99 0.00 -2.16
N ALA A 71 -6.26 0.47 -3.37
CA ALA A 71 -5.28 1.21 -4.16
C ALA A 71 -4.79 2.47 -3.44
N ARG A 72 -5.69 3.25 -2.84
CA ARG A 72 -5.33 4.44 -2.05
C ARG A 72 -4.53 4.09 -0.81
N GLN A 73 -4.88 3.00 -0.13
CA GLN A 73 -4.15 2.51 1.04
C GLN A 73 -2.71 2.13 0.69
N LEU A 74 -2.51 1.35 -0.37
CA LEU A 74 -1.18 0.95 -0.83
C LEU A 74 -0.36 2.16 -1.29
N LEU A 75 -0.98 3.07 -2.05
CA LEU A 75 -0.34 4.30 -2.50
C LEU A 75 0.10 5.17 -1.32
N TYR A 76 -0.78 5.37 -0.33
CA TYR A 76 -0.47 6.16 0.85
C TYR A 76 0.77 5.62 1.58
N HIS A 77 0.78 4.33 1.89
CA HIS A 77 1.90 3.74 2.62
C HIS A 77 3.21 3.80 1.84
N THR A 78 3.15 3.63 0.51
CA THR A 78 4.33 3.75 -0.35
C THR A 78 4.86 5.18 -0.35
N LEU A 79 4.01 6.17 -0.55
CA LEU A 79 4.42 7.59 -0.57
C LEU A 79 4.91 8.06 0.79
N ALA A 80 4.26 7.65 1.87
CA ALA A 80 4.68 7.98 3.23
C ALA A 80 6.08 7.41 3.54
N ALA A 81 6.35 6.18 3.13
CA ALA A 81 7.67 5.58 3.30
C ALA A 81 8.76 6.32 2.51
N ILE A 82 8.44 6.75 1.30
CA ILE A 82 9.34 7.53 0.45
C ILE A 82 9.63 8.90 1.07
N ASP A 83 8.58 9.59 1.54
CA ASP A 83 8.69 10.92 2.14
C ASP A 83 9.53 10.90 3.41
N ASN A 84 9.28 9.95 4.29
CA ASN A 84 9.98 9.83 5.57
C ASN A 84 11.41 9.28 5.47
N SER A 85 11.81 8.73 4.32
CA SER A 85 13.15 8.17 4.16
C SER A 85 14.20 9.24 3.86
N ILE A 86 15.25 9.27 4.68
CA ILE A 86 16.43 10.15 4.44
C ILE A 86 17.33 9.63 3.31
N TYR A 87 17.17 8.37 2.92
CA TYR A 87 17.98 7.72 1.89
C TYR A 87 17.39 7.81 0.47
N VAL A 88 16.11 8.20 0.37
CA VAL A 88 15.48 8.42 -0.94
C VAL A 88 15.91 9.79 -1.47
N SER A 89 16.40 9.84 -2.71
CA SER A 89 16.86 11.09 -3.33
C SER A 89 15.72 12.11 -3.49
N ASN A 90 16.06 13.40 -3.38
CA ASN A 90 15.11 14.48 -3.63
C ASN A 90 14.53 14.44 -5.05
N GLY A 91 15.29 14.00 -6.03
CA GLY A 91 14.80 13.83 -7.40
C GLY A 91 13.66 12.84 -7.49
N LEU A 92 13.77 11.68 -6.82
CA LEU A 92 12.70 10.69 -6.78
C LEU A 92 11.50 11.19 -5.97
N LYS A 93 11.72 11.84 -4.82
CA LYS A 93 10.65 12.44 -4.02
C LYS A 93 9.86 13.46 -4.83
N LYS A 94 10.54 14.37 -5.54
CA LYS A 94 9.91 15.37 -6.40
C LYS A 94 9.02 14.75 -7.48
N THR A 95 9.47 13.62 -8.06
CA THR A 95 8.69 12.91 -9.09
C THR A 95 7.45 12.23 -8.53
N LEU A 96 7.56 11.61 -7.36
CA LEU A 96 6.50 10.77 -6.80
C LEU A 96 5.54 11.51 -5.87
N LEU A 97 6.04 12.49 -5.08
CA LEU A 97 5.22 13.27 -4.16
C LEU A 97 4.64 14.51 -4.85
N THR A 98 4.02 14.32 -6.00
CA THR A 98 3.27 15.36 -6.70
C THR A 98 1.95 15.65 -6.01
N GLU A 99 1.37 16.82 -6.24
CA GLU A 99 0.05 17.16 -5.69
C GLU A 99 -1.03 16.12 -6.05
N ILE A 100 -0.99 15.61 -7.28
CA ILE A 100 -1.95 14.60 -7.75
C ILE A 100 -1.81 13.30 -6.95
N ASN A 101 -0.60 12.79 -6.82
CA ASN A 101 -0.33 11.53 -6.11
C ASN A 101 -0.66 11.65 -4.62
N VAL A 102 -0.27 12.75 -4.00
CA VAL A 102 -0.53 13.03 -2.59
C VAL A 102 -2.03 13.19 -2.33
N CYS A 103 -2.75 13.89 -3.20
CA CYS A 103 -4.19 14.04 -3.08
C CYS A 103 -4.91 12.69 -3.19
N ALA A 104 -4.51 11.83 -4.13
CA ALA A 104 -5.07 10.50 -4.28
C ALA A 104 -4.77 9.61 -3.05
N ALA A 105 -3.54 9.67 -2.53
CA ALA A 105 -3.13 8.92 -1.35
C ALA A 105 -3.87 9.36 -0.09
N ASN A 106 -4.07 10.68 0.10
CA ASN A 106 -4.80 11.23 1.25
C ASN A 106 -6.29 10.88 1.25
N GLY A 107 -6.81 10.30 0.17
CA GLY A 107 -8.11 9.64 0.16
C GLY A 107 -8.15 8.29 0.89
N PHE A 108 -7.05 7.86 1.48
CA PHE A 108 -6.97 6.65 2.30
C PHE A 108 -7.87 6.74 3.55
N HIS A 109 -8.66 5.72 3.81
CA HIS A 109 -9.71 5.73 4.83
C HIS A 109 -9.21 5.93 6.28
N ARG A 110 -7.92 5.70 6.54
CA ARG A 110 -7.29 5.89 7.85
C ARG A 110 -6.27 7.04 7.87
N VAL A 111 -6.32 7.95 6.91
CA VAL A 111 -5.37 9.07 6.82
C VAL A 111 -5.31 9.91 8.10
N ASN A 112 -6.44 10.10 8.77
CA ASN A 112 -6.50 10.87 10.02
C ASN A 112 -5.73 10.23 11.18
N GLU A 113 -5.53 8.91 11.14
CA GLU A 113 -4.73 8.17 12.15
C GLU A 113 -3.24 8.20 11.82
N CYS A 114 -2.90 8.15 10.54
CA CYS A 114 -1.51 8.04 10.07
C CYS A 114 -0.87 9.41 9.75
N GLY A 115 -1.68 10.45 9.58
CA GLY A 115 -1.25 11.79 9.18
C GLY A 115 -1.42 12.05 7.68
N TRP A 116 -1.60 13.32 7.33
CA TRP A 116 -1.72 13.76 5.95
C TRP A 116 -0.34 13.88 5.31
N LEU A 117 -0.26 13.44 4.05
CA LEU A 117 0.93 13.67 3.21
C LEU A 117 0.87 15.07 2.60
N GLU A 118 2.03 15.68 2.45
CA GLU A 118 2.21 16.95 1.74
C GLU A 118 3.00 16.72 0.45
N PRO A 119 2.74 17.49 -0.61
CA PRO A 119 3.59 17.46 -1.79
C PRO A 119 5.04 17.80 -1.43
N PHE A 120 5.98 17.20 -2.17
CA PHE A 120 7.38 17.45 -1.93
C PHE A 120 7.72 18.94 -2.10
N GLN A 121 8.31 19.52 -1.07
CA GLN A 121 8.82 20.89 -1.07
C GLN A 121 10.35 20.83 -1.20
N GLU A 122 10.92 21.55 -2.18
CA GLU A 122 12.36 21.78 -2.21
C GLU A 122 12.70 22.69 -1.02
N CYS A 123 13.58 22.21 -0.13
CA CYS A 123 14.17 23.10 0.86
C CYS A 123 14.96 24.17 0.08
N ASP A 124 14.63 25.45 0.31
CA ASP A 124 15.43 26.55 -0.22
C ASP A 124 16.89 26.32 0.17
N SER A 125 17.73 26.20 -0.83
CA SER A 125 19.18 26.00 -0.66
C SER A 125 19.85 27.10 0.21
N LYS A 126 19.15 28.21 0.43
CA LYS A 126 19.53 29.27 1.36
C LYS A 126 19.44 28.88 2.82
N ALA A 127 18.39 28.14 3.21
CA ALA A 127 18.23 27.71 4.61
C ALA A 127 19.25 26.64 4.99
N ALA A 128 19.67 25.78 4.04
CA ALA A 128 20.73 24.78 4.28
C ALA A 128 22.13 25.40 4.38
N ALA A 129 22.36 26.55 3.78
CA ALA A 129 23.63 27.28 3.86
C ALA A 129 23.81 28.02 5.21
N ASP A 130 22.70 28.42 5.86
CA ASP A 130 22.73 29.13 7.15
C ASP A 130 22.81 28.19 8.36
N MET A 131 22.78 26.88 8.15
CA MET A 131 22.90 25.84 9.19
C MET A 131 24.28 25.19 9.29
N LYS A 132 25.29 25.79 8.69
CA LYS A 132 26.70 25.34 8.82
C LYS A 132 27.44 26.12 9.88
#